data_039c36f16f81ad72f2b5708f065fcc9a
#
_entry.id   039c36f16f81ad72f2b5708f065fcc9a
#
_cell.length_a   1.000
_cell.length_b   1.000
_cell.length_c   1.000
_cell.angle_alpha   90.00
_cell.angle_beta   90.00
_cell.angle_gamma   90.00
#
_symmetry.space_group_name_H-M   'P 1'
#
loop_
_entity.id
_entity.type
_entity.pdbx_description
1 polymer ?
#
loop_
_entity_poly.entity_id
_entity_poly.type
_entity_poly.pdbx_seq_one_letter_code
_entity_poly.pdbx_strand_id
1 'polypeptide(L)'
;MLRLHDTALGHSRELKTREPGRIGLYICGSTVYGPPHIGHGRFSLVYDVLRRFLEYSGFVVDHVSNVTDIDDKIIGRANEEHRQPEEIAERYEAEWWEAMSTLGCLPPTQVPHATAFIEEMVEIVAELVALGSAYETSDGVYFAVSAVDDYGLLAHQSLASLRSGARVEVNDKKRSPLDFALWKKAKPAEPWWASPWGPGRPGWHTECVVMSLALLGEGFDLHGGGQDLVFPHHENERAQAVALGKPFARRWMHNGMVEARGGEKMSKSLGNVLTLSDLFEQSDPRAYRLLALQSHYRAPIEVTATTLSDAVSALGRLDALSGRLAEAGGVDSERGDPEVRDAFVERMQDDLDTPGATAILFDAIRRANVAFDAREAPRAAELTRGVLECFGAVGLEAKGAAEIPEAVLELGHRRDRARAERDFATADALRAEIVALGYAVEDTSSGTRIRR
;
A
#
# COMPACT_ATOMS: atom_id res chain seq x y z
N MET A 1 3.09 -4.85 -22.78
CA MET A 1 3.69 -5.63 -21.68
C MET A 1 4.13 -4.69 -20.56
N LEU A 2 3.89 -5.07 -19.32
CA LEU A 2 4.21 -4.24 -18.15
C LEU A 2 5.72 -3.96 -18.05
N ARG A 3 6.07 -2.69 -17.95
CA ARG A 3 7.41 -2.20 -17.63
C ARG A 3 7.37 -1.65 -16.21
N LEU A 4 8.39 -1.92 -15.42
CA LEU A 4 8.53 -1.39 -14.07
C LEU A 4 9.95 -0.86 -13.87
N HIS A 5 10.08 0.21 -13.12
CA HIS A 5 11.37 0.70 -12.68
C HIS A 5 12.04 -0.35 -11.77
N ASP A 6 13.32 -0.56 -12.01
CA ASP A 6 14.15 -1.44 -11.19
C ASP A 6 15.16 -0.59 -10.42
N THR A 7 15.04 -0.56 -9.11
CA THR A 7 15.94 0.24 -8.28
C THR A 7 17.40 -0.16 -8.45
N ALA A 8 17.70 -1.46 -8.61
CA ALA A 8 19.07 -1.92 -8.81
C ALA A 8 19.70 -1.37 -10.11
N LEU A 9 18.88 -1.18 -11.15
CA LEU A 9 19.35 -0.70 -12.46
C LEU A 9 19.15 0.81 -12.67
N GLY A 10 18.30 1.46 -11.88
CA GLY A 10 17.98 2.88 -12.02
C GLY A 10 17.12 3.24 -13.24
N HIS A 11 16.52 2.25 -13.92
CA HIS A 11 15.65 2.49 -15.07
C HIS A 11 14.53 1.46 -15.20
N SER A 12 13.48 1.81 -15.98
CA SER A 12 12.35 0.92 -16.23
C SER A 12 12.69 -0.11 -17.30
N ARG A 13 12.33 -1.36 -17.04
CA ARG A 13 12.48 -2.49 -17.98
C ARG A 13 11.24 -3.38 -17.97
N GLU A 14 11.06 -4.18 -19.00
CA GLU A 14 9.99 -5.15 -19.10
C GLU A 14 10.01 -6.14 -17.94
N LEU A 15 8.83 -6.43 -17.38
CA LEU A 15 8.66 -7.44 -16.35
C LEU A 15 8.70 -8.83 -16.99
N LYS A 16 9.79 -9.55 -16.72
CA LYS A 16 9.95 -10.96 -17.12
C LYS A 16 9.94 -11.81 -15.86
N THR A 17 8.94 -12.68 -15.76
CA THR A 17 8.79 -13.58 -14.62
C THR A 17 9.66 -14.83 -14.76
N ARG A 18 9.98 -15.46 -13.62
CA ARG A 18 10.70 -16.73 -13.57
C ARG A 18 9.87 -17.85 -14.23
N GLU A 19 8.59 -17.86 -13.93
CA GLU A 19 7.61 -18.79 -14.47
C GLU A 19 6.58 -18.02 -15.32
N PRO A 20 6.34 -18.38 -16.59
CA PRO A 20 5.38 -17.67 -17.42
C PRO A 20 3.97 -17.66 -16.82
N GLY A 21 3.35 -16.47 -16.72
CA GLY A 21 2.01 -16.29 -16.19
C GLY A 21 1.93 -16.33 -14.65
N ARG A 22 3.04 -16.53 -13.95
CA ARG A 22 3.10 -16.51 -12.48
C ARG A 22 4.16 -15.54 -12.00
N ILE A 23 3.93 -14.88 -10.89
CA ILE A 23 4.88 -13.93 -10.31
C ILE A 23 4.96 -14.09 -8.80
N GLY A 24 6.18 -14.22 -8.28
CA GLY A 24 6.48 -14.20 -6.85
C GLY A 24 6.86 -12.79 -6.40
N LEU A 25 6.04 -12.21 -5.51
CA LEU A 25 6.26 -10.92 -4.89
C LEU A 25 6.60 -11.09 -3.42
N TYR A 26 7.76 -10.62 -2.99
CA TYR A 26 8.07 -10.44 -1.58
C TYR A 26 8.04 -8.96 -1.23
N ILE A 27 7.15 -8.58 -0.34
CA ILE A 27 6.98 -7.19 0.10
C ILE A 27 7.28 -7.14 1.58
N CYS A 28 8.37 -6.47 1.97
CA CYS A 28 8.73 -6.32 3.38
C CYS A 28 7.55 -5.75 4.16
N GLY A 29 7.13 -6.52 5.18
CA GLY A 29 5.97 -6.17 5.98
C GLY A 29 6.28 -5.23 7.13
N SER A 30 5.36 -5.12 8.05
CA SER A 30 5.47 -4.19 9.18
C SER A 30 6.18 -4.82 10.37
N THR A 31 6.96 -4.00 11.09
CA THR A 31 7.31 -4.26 12.49
C THR A 31 6.16 -3.77 13.36
N VAL A 32 5.48 -4.69 14.03
CA VAL A 32 4.21 -4.45 14.73
C VAL A 32 4.43 -3.95 16.17
N TYR A 33 4.86 -2.69 16.32
CA TYR A 33 5.15 -2.07 17.62
C TYR A 33 4.31 -0.82 17.92
N GLY A 34 3.40 -0.45 17.04
CA GLY A 34 2.56 0.75 17.19
C GLY A 34 1.53 0.88 16.08
N PRO A 35 0.55 1.80 16.22
CA PRO A 35 -0.53 1.98 15.27
C PRO A 35 0.00 2.23 13.85
N PRO A 36 -0.67 1.67 12.82
CA PRO A 36 -0.32 1.95 11.44
C PRO A 36 -0.62 3.42 11.09
N HIS A 37 0.29 4.04 10.34
CA HIS A 37 0.19 5.43 9.92
C HIS A 37 0.01 5.55 8.40
N ILE A 38 -0.27 6.76 7.92
CA ILE A 38 -0.50 7.01 6.49
C ILE A 38 0.65 6.58 5.58
N GLY A 39 1.91 6.61 6.04
CA GLY A 39 3.04 6.05 5.29
C GLY A 39 2.89 4.55 5.04
N HIS A 40 2.43 3.79 6.04
CA HIS A 40 2.10 2.37 5.89
C HIS A 40 0.93 2.17 4.92
N GLY A 41 -0.10 3.01 5.00
CA GLY A 41 -1.21 2.98 4.05
C GLY A 41 -0.77 3.22 2.61
N ARG A 42 0.12 4.22 2.39
CA ARG A 42 0.70 4.49 1.05
C ARG A 42 1.43 3.28 0.49
N PHE A 43 2.30 2.70 1.29
CA PHE A 43 3.04 1.50 0.96
C PHE A 43 2.10 0.34 0.56
N SER A 44 1.15 -0.01 1.43
CA SER A 44 0.23 -1.12 1.19
C SER A 44 -0.64 -0.90 -0.05
N LEU A 45 -1.12 0.33 -0.28
CA LEU A 45 -1.91 0.69 -1.46
C LEU A 45 -1.12 0.52 -2.76
N VAL A 46 0.17 0.88 -2.79
CA VAL A 46 1.00 0.73 -4.00
C VAL A 46 1.13 -0.74 -4.41
N TYR A 47 1.40 -1.63 -3.45
CA TYR A 47 1.57 -3.05 -3.74
C TYR A 47 0.23 -3.79 -3.94
N ASP A 48 -0.86 -3.31 -3.33
CA ASP A 48 -2.21 -3.78 -3.64
C ASP A 48 -2.60 -3.44 -5.09
N VAL A 49 -2.32 -2.22 -5.55
CA VAL A 49 -2.55 -1.79 -6.94
C VAL A 49 -1.70 -2.61 -7.92
N LEU A 50 -0.41 -2.82 -7.63
CA LEU A 50 0.45 -3.67 -8.45
C LEU A 50 -0.12 -5.09 -8.56
N ARG A 51 -0.47 -5.71 -7.43
CA ARG A 51 -1.02 -7.05 -7.38
C ARG A 51 -2.31 -7.15 -8.20
N ARG A 52 -3.27 -6.25 -7.96
CA ARG A 52 -4.55 -6.24 -8.67
C ARG A 52 -4.38 -6.07 -10.18
N PHE A 53 -3.49 -5.17 -10.59
CA PHE A 53 -3.23 -4.95 -12.01
C PHE A 53 -2.54 -6.17 -12.67
N LEU A 54 -1.66 -6.86 -11.96
CA LEU A 54 -1.06 -8.12 -12.41
C LEU A 54 -2.14 -9.21 -12.57
N GLU A 55 -3.01 -9.38 -11.58
CA GLU A 55 -4.13 -10.32 -11.63
C GLU A 55 -5.13 -9.97 -12.78
N TYR A 56 -5.46 -8.68 -12.94
CA TYR A 56 -6.26 -8.18 -14.07
C TYR A 56 -5.61 -8.45 -15.43
N SER A 57 -4.27 -8.43 -15.48
CA SER A 57 -3.48 -8.77 -16.67
C SER A 57 -3.30 -10.27 -16.88
N GLY A 58 -3.91 -11.13 -16.05
CA GLY A 58 -3.92 -12.59 -16.19
C GLY A 58 -2.77 -13.32 -15.49
N PHE A 59 -2.01 -12.66 -14.62
CA PHE A 59 -0.99 -13.34 -13.80
C PHE A 59 -1.60 -14.00 -12.56
N VAL A 60 -1.05 -15.14 -12.19
CA VAL A 60 -1.20 -15.70 -10.84
C VAL A 60 -0.13 -15.05 -9.96
N VAL A 61 -0.55 -14.40 -8.87
CA VAL A 61 0.34 -13.63 -7.99
C VAL A 61 0.52 -14.32 -6.65
N ASP A 62 1.75 -14.77 -6.37
CA ASP A 62 2.14 -15.24 -5.04
C ASP A 62 2.71 -14.04 -4.26
N HIS A 63 1.85 -13.41 -3.48
CA HIS A 63 2.22 -12.26 -2.66
C HIS A 63 2.55 -12.69 -1.24
N VAL A 64 3.82 -12.61 -0.86
CA VAL A 64 4.31 -12.83 0.51
C VAL A 64 4.60 -11.47 1.14
N SER A 65 4.06 -11.24 2.33
CA SER A 65 4.41 -10.08 3.15
C SER A 65 4.53 -10.52 4.61
N ASN A 66 5.70 -10.32 5.20
CA ASN A 66 5.99 -10.80 6.54
C ASN A 66 5.43 -9.88 7.63
N VAL A 67 5.37 -10.44 8.84
CA VAL A 67 5.24 -9.69 10.09
C VAL A 67 6.53 -9.85 10.88
N THR A 68 7.19 -8.73 11.19
CA THR A 68 8.28 -8.69 12.16
C THR A 68 7.67 -8.58 13.55
N ASP A 69 7.52 -9.72 14.21
CA ASP A 69 6.88 -9.88 15.52
C ASP A 69 7.89 -9.92 16.68
N ILE A 70 9.19 -9.74 16.39
CA ILE A 70 10.26 -9.57 17.37
C ILE A 70 11.29 -8.55 16.90
N ASP A 71 11.47 -7.46 17.65
CA ASP A 71 12.40 -6.37 17.33
C ASP A 71 12.69 -5.52 18.59
N ASP A 72 13.78 -4.74 18.57
CA ASP A 72 14.11 -3.78 19.64
C ASP A 72 12.94 -2.82 19.96
N LYS A 73 12.17 -2.40 18.95
CA LYS A 73 11.04 -1.48 19.12
C LYS A 73 9.87 -2.13 19.84
N ILE A 74 9.59 -3.43 19.53
CA ILE A 74 8.56 -4.19 20.20
C ILE A 74 8.94 -4.38 21.67
N ILE A 75 10.19 -4.79 21.94
CA ILE A 75 10.72 -4.95 23.31
C ILE A 75 10.68 -3.63 24.07
N GLY A 76 11.10 -2.54 23.43
CA GLY A 76 11.05 -1.20 24.02
C GLY A 76 9.63 -0.80 24.41
N ARG A 77 8.66 -1.01 23.49
CA ARG A 77 7.24 -0.73 23.74
C ARG A 77 6.65 -1.59 24.86
N ALA A 78 7.00 -2.87 24.88
CA ALA A 78 6.57 -3.81 25.92
C ALA A 78 7.06 -3.35 27.31
N ASN A 79 8.30 -2.91 27.41
CA ASN A 79 8.87 -2.37 28.65
C ASN A 79 8.15 -1.07 29.08
N GLU A 80 7.86 -0.15 28.16
CA GLU A 80 7.11 1.08 28.41
C GLU A 80 5.69 0.80 28.93
N GLU A 81 5.02 -0.20 28.38
CA GLU A 81 3.65 -0.56 28.73
C GLU A 81 3.56 -1.64 29.84
N HIS A 82 4.69 -2.15 30.34
CA HIS A 82 4.74 -3.24 31.31
C HIS A 82 3.97 -4.50 30.85
N ARG A 83 4.15 -4.87 29.58
CA ARG A 83 3.54 -6.03 28.93
C ARG A 83 4.61 -6.98 28.38
N GLN A 84 4.16 -8.15 27.91
CA GLN A 84 5.03 -9.06 27.17
C GLN A 84 5.17 -8.59 25.71
N PRO A 85 6.34 -8.80 25.06
CA PRO A 85 6.55 -8.44 23.66
C PRO A 85 5.53 -9.05 22.71
N GLU A 86 5.12 -10.29 22.96
CA GLU A 86 4.12 -11.03 22.18
C GLU A 86 2.75 -10.32 22.21
N GLU A 87 2.32 -9.83 23.39
CA GLU A 87 1.05 -9.09 23.52
C GLU A 87 1.06 -7.78 22.75
N ILE A 88 2.23 -7.13 22.66
CA ILE A 88 2.41 -5.91 21.85
C ILE A 88 2.31 -6.24 20.37
N ALA A 89 3.00 -7.30 19.93
CA ALA A 89 3.01 -7.73 18.54
C ALA A 89 1.60 -8.13 18.07
N GLU A 90 0.92 -9.00 18.82
CA GLU A 90 -0.45 -9.45 18.50
C GLU A 90 -1.43 -8.27 18.38
N ARG A 91 -1.39 -7.31 19.33
CA ARG A 91 -2.27 -6.15 19.31
C ARG A 91 -2.06 -5.30 18.07
N TYR A 92 -0.82 -4.93 17.77
CA TYR A 92 -0.54 -4.03 16.64
C TYR A 92 -0.59 -4.73 15.28
N GLU A 93 -0.45 -6.05 15.24
CA GLU A 93 -0.75 -6.84 14.06
C GLU A 93 -2.26 -6.82 13.77
N ALA A 94 -3.10 -7.00 14.78
CA ALA A 94 -4.55 -6.91 14.62
C ALA A 94 -4.98 -5.51 14.12
N GLU A 95 -4.44 -4.43 14.71
CA GLU A 95 -4.66 -3.05 14.24
C GLU A 95 -4.18 -2.84 12.79
N TRP A 96 -3.07 -3.48 12.41
CA TRP A 96 -2.54 -3.44 11.05
C TRP A 96 -3.53 -4.03 10.04
N TRP A 97 -4.00 -5.25 10.30
CA TRP A 97 -4.91 -5.94 9.37
C TRP A 97 -6.28 -5.27 9.29
N GLU A 98 -6.79 -4.72 10.38
CA GLU A 98 -8.01 -3.92 10.38
C GLU A 98 -7.85 -2.67 9.49
N ALA A 99 -6.74 -1.95 9.64
CA ALA A 99 -6.48 -0.77 8.83
C ALA A 99 -6.30 -1.11 7.34
N MET A 100 -5.60 -2.20 6.99
CA MET A 100 -5.45 -2.65 5.60
C MET A 100 -6.77 -3.08 4.99
N SER A 101 -7.61 -3.78 5.76
CA SER A 101 -8.98 -4.15 5.34
C SER A 101 -9.84 -2.91 5.09
N THR A 102 -9.77 -1.91 5.97
CA THR A 102 -10.51 -0.64 5.83
C THR A 102 -10.06 0.15 4.59
N LEU A 103 -8.77 0.09 4.22
CA LEU A 103 -8.25 0.63 2.95
C LEU A 103 -8.67 -0.21 1.73
N GLY A 104 -9.29 -1.39 1.93
CA GLY A 104 -9.66 -2.31 0.87
C GLY A 104 -8.46 -3.01 0.22
N CYS A 105 -7.32 -3.12 0.92
CA CYS A 105 -6.17 -3.90 0.45
C CYS A 105 -6.48 -5.40 0.53
N LEU A 106 -6.09 -6.16 -0.51
CA LEU A 106 -6.17 -7.61 -0.50
C LEU A 106 -5.17 -8.19 0.52
N PRO A 107 -5.56 -9.19 1.30
CA PRO A 107 -4.61 -9.87 2.18
C PRO A 107 -3.52 -10.56 1.34
N PRO A 108 -2.25 -10.60 1.80
CA PRO A 108 -1.21 -11.37 1.13
C PRO A 108 -1.59 -12.84 0.98
N THR A 109 -0.99 -13.53 0.02
CA THR A 109 -1.18 -14.99 -0.16
C THR A 109 -0.59 -15.76 1.03
N GLN A 110 0.52 -15.26 1.57
CA GLN A 110 1.18 -15.80 2.75
C GLN A 110 1.69 -14.67 3.64
N VAL A 111 1.56 -14.86 4.96
CA VAL A 111 1.98 -13.92 6.00
C VAL A 111 2.89 -14.66 6.99
N PRO A 112 4.19 -14.78 6.68
CA PRO A 112 5.14 -15.40 7.60
C PRO A 112 5.46 -14.47 8.77
N HIS A 113 5.59 -15.03 9.97
CA HIS A 113 6.06 -14.34 11.18
C HIS A 113 7.55 -14.63 11.38
N ALA A 114 8.35 -13.63 11.73
CA ALA A 114 9.78 -13.78 11.91
C ALA A 114 10.12 -14.84 12.96
N THR A 115 9.37 -14.90 14.08
CA THR A 115 9.57 -15.90 15.13
C THR A 115 9.36 -17.35 14.69
N ALA A 116 8.63 -17.59 13.60
CA ALA A 116 8.41 -18.92 13.06
C ALA A 116 9.58 -19.45 12.20
N PHE A 117 10.61 -18.62 11.91
CA PHE A 117 11.74 -18.95 11.04
C PHE A 117 13.10 -18.83 11.75
N ILE A 118 13.11 -18.90 13.07
CA ILE A 118 14.34 -18.72 13.87
C ILE A 118 15.41 -19.78 13.55
N GLU A 119 15.01 -21.03 13.38
CA GLU A 119 15.93 -22.13 13.10
C GLU A 119 16.63 -21.92 11.76
N GLU A 120 15.90 -21.56 10.73
CA GLU A 120 16.42 -21.27 9.39
C GLU A 120 17.31 -20.00 9.40
N MET A 121 16.99 -19.01 10.22
CA MET A 121 17.84 -17.83 10.41
C MET A 121 19.17 -18.22 11.07
N VAL A 122 19.16 -19.08 12.08
CA VAL A 122 20.39 -19.58 12.71
C VAL A 122 21.23 -20.35 11.71
N GLU A 123 20.62 -21.17 10.86
CA GLU A 123 21.34 -21.93 9.81
C GLU A 123 22.02 -21.00 8.80
N ILE A 124 21.30 -20.00 8.28
CA ILE A 124 21.87 -19.02 7.34
C ILE A 124 23.00 -18.21 7.98
N VAL A 125 22.84 -17.78 9.23
CA VAL A 125 23.90 -17.06 9.93
C VAL A 125 25.13 -17.96 10.13
N ALA A 126 24.95 -19.24 10.46
CA ALA A 126 26.05 -20.20 10.59
C ALA A 126 26.78 -20.42 9.25
N GLU A 127 26.05 -20.50 8.14
CA GLU A 127 26.62 -20.59 6.79
C GLU A 127 27.47 -19.35 6.46
N LEU A 128 26.96 -18.13 6.73
CA LEU A 128 27.69 -16.87 6.52
C LEU A 128 28.96 -16.79 7.38
N VAL A 129 28.93 -17.30 8.60
CA VAL A 129 30.13 -17.38 9.47
C VAL A 129 31.14 -18.37 8.87
N ALA A 130 30.71 -19.56 8.42
CA ALA A 130 31.56 -20.55 7.83
C ALA A 130 32.22 -20.05 6.53
N LEU A 131 31.52 -19.23 5.74
CA LEU A 131 32.04 -18.59 4.53
C LEU A 131 32.99 -17.41 4.82
N GLY A 132 33.11 -17.00 6.09
CA GLY A 132 33.92 -15.83 6.48
C GLY A 132 33.27 -14.46 6.17
N SER A 133 32.03 -14.46 5.71
CA SER A 133 31.25 -13.25 5.42
C SER A 133 30.61 -12.65 6.68
N ALA A 134 30.61 -13.39 7.78
CA ALA A 134 30.17 -12.94 9.09
C ALA A 134 31.20 -13.30 10.17
N TYR A 135 31.13 -12.63 11.33
CA TYR A 135 32.04 -12.86 12.44
C TYR A 135 31.35 -12.71 13.79
N GLU A 136 31.76 -13.53 14.74
CA GLU A 136 31.28 -13.45 16.12
C GLU A 136 31.99 -12.35 16.92
N THR A 137 31.24 -11.74 17.83
CA THR A 137 31.70 -10.76 18.80
C THR A 137 31.13 -11.09 20.20
N SER A 138 31.49 -10.29 21.20
CA SER A 138 30.99 -10.48 22.56
C SER A 138 29.47 -10.24 22.68
N ASP A 139 28.83 -9.49 21.76
CA ASP A 139 27.41 -9.12 21.78
C ASP A 139 26.57 -9.74 20.66
N GLY A 140 27.17 -10.54 19.78
CA GLY A 140 26.42 -11.22 18.72
C GLY A 140 27.27 -11.63 17.52
N VAL A 141 26.60 -11.78 16.38
CA VAL A 141 27.23 -12.07 15.08
C VAL A 141 26.94 -10.91 14.14
N TYR A 142 27.95 -10.44 13.44
CA TYR A 142 27.84 -9.33 12.49
C TYR A 142 28.25 -9.77 11.08
N PHE A 143 27.51 -9.27 10.09
CA PHE A 143 27.87 -9.37 8.69
C PHE A 143 28.98 -8.37 8.36
N ALA A 144 30.00 -8.82 7.65
CA ALA A 144 31.09 -7.96 7.16
C ALA A 144 30.70 -7.42 5.78
N VAL A 145 30.30 -6.16 5.67
CA VAL A 145 29.88 -5.58 4.38
C VAL A 145 30.99 -5.60 3.31
N SER A 146 32.24 -5.70 3.74
CA SER A 146 33.40 -5.89 2.85
C SER A 146 33.46 -7.24 2.15
N ALA A 147 32.64 -8.21 2.52
CA ALA A 147 32.51 -9.50 1.84
C ALA A 147 31.75 -9.38 0.51
N VAL A 148 31.14 -8.24 0.20
CA VAL A 148 30.37 -8.01 -1.03
C VAL A 148 30.94 -6.80 -1.77
N ASP A 149 31.54 -7.05 -2.93
CA ASP A 149 32.27 -6.03 -3.71
C ASP A 149 31.37 -4.89 -4.18
N ASP A 150 30.12 -5.19 -4.54
CA ASP A 150 29.12 -4.24 -5.02
C ASP A 150 28.12 -3.80 -3.94
N TYR A 151 28.50 -3.84 -2.65
CA TYR A 151 27.66 -3.31 -1.58
C TYR A 151 27.38 -1.83 -1.78
N GLY A 152 26.09 -1.45 -1.75
CA GLY A 152 25.60 -0.12 -2.08
C GLY A 152 24.97 -0.05 -3.48
N LEU A 153 24.80 -1.20 -4.18
CA LEU A 153 24.18 -1.27 -5.50
C LEU A 153 22.78 -0.65 -5.53
N LEU A 154 21.91 -1.02 -4.58
CA LEU A 154 20.54 -0.51 -4.52
C LEU A 154 20.48 0.98 -4.19
N ALA A 155 21.42 1.44 -3.35
CA ALA A 155 21.54 2.84 -2.98
C ALA A 155 22.26 3.69 -4.05
N HIS A 156 22.81 3.08 -5.10
CA HIS A 156 23.67 3.73 -6.10
C HIS A 156 24.83 4.51 -5.47
N GLN A 157 25.41 3.98 -4.39
CA GLN A 157 26.48 4.62 -3.64
C GLN A 157 27.63 3.65 -3.43
N SER A 158 28.84 4.20 -3.48
CA SER A 158 30.04 3.41 -3.11
C SER A 158 30.11 3.20 -1.60
N LEU A 159 30.77 2.12 -1.17
CA LEU A 159 31.02 1.81 0.23
C LEU A 159 31.71 3.00 0.96
N ALA A 160 32.62 3.70 0.29
CA ALA A 160 33.29 4.88 0.83
C ALA A 160 32.32 6.06 1.08
N SER A 161 31.39 6.28 0.16
CA SER A 161 30.33 7.31 0.29
C SER A 161 29.38 6.97 1.45
N LEU A 162 28.96 5.71 1.54
CA LEU A 162 28.09 5.25 2.63
C LEU A 162 28.76 5.40 4.02
N ARG A 163 30.07 5.12 4.12
CA ARG A 163 30.83 5.32 5.38
C ARG A 163 30.87 6.78 5.81
N SER A 164 31.03 7.71 4.88
CA SER A 164 31.10 9.14 5.20
C SER A 164 29.76 9.75 5.59
N GLY A 165 28.63 9.16 5.12
CA GLY A 165 27.26 9.60 5.41
C GLY A 165 26.60 8.90 6.59
N ALA A 166 27.19 7.84 7.10
CA ALA A 166 26.56 7.02 8.14
C ALA A 166 26.54 7.75 9.49
N ARG A 167 25.34 8.09 9.98
CA ARG A 167 25.09 8.37 11.40
C ARG A 167 25.00 7.03 12.14
N VAL A 168 26.14 6.35 12.32
CA VAL A 168 26.16 5.05 13.00
C VAL A 168 26.63 5.29 14.44
N GLU A 169 25.89 4.75 15.41
CA GLU A 169 26.40 4.63 16.77
C GLU A 169 27.72 3.86 16.73
N VAL A 170 28.75 4.46 17.35
CA VAL A 170 30.07 3.82 17.43
C VAL A 170 29.93 2.58 18.29
N ASN A 171 30.00 1.42 17.65
CA ASN A 171 30.09 0.13 18.34
C ASN A 171 31.52 -0.40 18.10
N ASP A 172 32.36 -0.33 19.12
CA ASP A 172 33.77 -0.74 19.10
C ASP A 172 33.97 -2.23 18.78
N LYS A 173 32.91 -3.02 18.80
CA LYS A 173 32.92 -4.47 18.47
C LYS A 173 32.81 -4.74 16.99
N LYS A 174 32.32 -3.79 16.19
CA LYS A 174 32.22 -3.91 14.75
C LYS A 174 33.58 -3.66 14.07
N ARG A 175 33.90 -4.48 13.06
CA ARG A 175 35.10 -4.26 12.22
C ARG A 175 34.95 -3.03 11.30
N SER A 176 33.72 -2.74 10.90
CA SER A 176 33.37 -1.55 10.13
C SER A 176 32.04 -0.95 10.65
N PRO A 177 31.88 0.39 10.65
CA PRO A 177 30.64 1.02 11.07
C PRO A 177 29.39 0.55 10.31
N LEU A 178 29.53 0.14 9.04
CA LEU A 178 28.45 -0.35 8.20
C LEU A 178 28.09 -1.82 8.44
N ASP A 179 28.95 -2.60 9.12
CA ASP A 179 28.61 -3.98 9.45
C ASP A 179 27.34 -4.02 10.29
N PHE A 180 26.48 -5.01 10.05
CA PHE A 180 25.19 -5.09 10.68
C PHE A 180 24.98 -6.41 11.41
N ALA A 181 24.15 -6.39 12.44
CA ALA A 181 23.89 -7.57 13.25
C ALA A 181 23.04 -8.59 12.49
N LEU A 182 23.51 -9.84 12.48
CA LEU A 182 22.79 -11.03 12.04
C LEU A 182 22.15 -11.78 13.22
N TRP A 183 22.85 -11.77 14.37
CA TRP A 183 22.37 -12.33 15.62
C TRP A 183 22.76 -11.40 16.76
N LYS A 184 21.83 -11.07 17.64
CA LYS A 184 22.05 -10.24 18.82
C LYS A 184 21.93 -11.09 20.07
N LYS A 185 22.96 -11.13 20.92
CA LYS A 185 22.88 -11.81 22.22
C LYS A 185 21.81 -11.15 23.08
N ALA A 186 20.97 -11.95 23.72
CA ALA A 186 19.90 -11.45 24.57
C ALA A 186 20.45 -10.73 25.81
N LYS A 187 19.80 -9.63 26.17
CA LYS A 187 20.00 -8.97 27.46
C LYS A 187 19.05 -9.59 28.51
N PRO A 188 19.30 -9.36 29.81
CA PRO A 188 18.37 -9.84 30.84
C PRO A 188 16.92 -9.40 30.56
N ALA A 189 16.00 -10.33 30.69
CA ALA A 189 14.56 -10.14 30.46
C ALA A 189 14.12 -9.88 29.01
N GLU A 190 15.02 -9.99 28.03
CA GLU A 190 14.61 -10.00 26.60
C GLU A 190 14.23 -11.42 26.15
N PRO A 191 13.30 -11.58 25.18
CA PRO A 191 13.05 -12.84 24.50
C PRO A 191 14.33 -13.35 23.83
N TRP A 192 14.52 -14.69 23.84
CA TRP A 192 15.71 -15.30 23.27
C TRP A 192 15.45 -16.72 22.75
N TRP A 193 16.26 -17.11 21.79
CA TRP A 193 16.33 -18.46 21.25
C TRP A 193 17.75 -19.00 21.34
N ALA A 194 17.87 -20.32 21.35
CA ALA A 194 19.16 -20.96 21.37
C ALA A 194 19.90 -20.78 20.02
N SER A 195 21.21 -20.57 20.08
CA SER A 195 22.06 -20.55 18.90
C SER A 195 23.48 -21.00 19.25
N PRO A 196 24.33 -21.32 18.23
CA PRO A 196 25.75 -21.63 18.47
C PRO A 196 26.53 -20.51 19.18
N TRP A 197 26.06 -19.27 19.09
CA TRP A 197 26.71 -18.07 19.66
C TRP A 197 26.13 -17.69 21.02
N GLY A 198 25.25 -18.52 21.56
CA GLY A 198 24.54 -18.30 22.83
C GLY A 198 23.10 -17.79 22.64
N PRO A 199 22.36 -17.66 23.76
CA PRO A 199 20.99 -17.14 23.74
C PRO A 199 20.91 -15.76 23.10
N GLY A 200 19.96 -15.56 22.19
CA GLY A 200 19.83 -14.32 21.46
C GLY A 200 18.62 -14.29 20.53
N ARG A 201 18.61 -13.35 19.61
CA ARG A 201 17.57 -13.16 18.61
C ARG A 201 18.14 -12.72 17.27
N PRO A 202 17.43 -12.92 16.14
CA PRO A 202 17.92 -12.54 14.83
C PRO A 202 18.08 -11.02 14.70
N GLY A 203 18.96 -10.64 13.79
CA GLY A 203 19.03 -9.29 13.26
C GLY A 203 17.93 -9.07 12.23
N TRP A 204 17.30 -7.91 12.26
CA TRP A 204 16.18 -7.53 11.40
C TRP A 204 16.36 -7.80 9.89
N HIS A 205 17.60 -7.68 9.40
CA HIS A 205 17.88 -7.86 7.96
C HIS A 205 17.97 -9.33 7.52
N THR A 206 18.05 -10.29 8.45
CA THR A 206 18.12 -11.73 8.14
C THR A 206 16.73 -12.33 7.95
N GLU A 207 15.72 -11.76 8.59
CA GLU A 207 14.35 -12.23 8.58
C GLU A 207 13.80 -12.35 7.15
N CYS A 208 13.83 -11.25 6.39
CA CYS A 208 13.29 -11.20 5.03
C CYS A 208 14.09 -12.06 4.05
N VAL A 209 15.40 -12.23 4.24
CA VAL A 209 16.22 -13.13 3.42
C VAL A 209 15.73 -14.56 3.56
N VAL A 210 15.58 -15.01 4.81
CA VAL A 210 15.13 -16.38 5.11
C VAL A 210 13.73 -16.63 4.60
N MET A 211 12.77 -15.79 5.00
CA MET A 211 11.37 -15.97 4.65
C MET A 211 11.11 -15.89 3.14
N SER A 212 11.77 -14.96 2.43
CA SER A 212 11.61 -14.85 0.98
C SER A 212 12.18 -16.05 0.22
N LEU A 213 13.37 -16.54 0.60
CA LEU A 213 13.97 -17.70 -0.02
C LEU A 213 13.21 -19.00 0.31
N ALA A 214 12.70 -19.15 1.53
CA ALA A 214 11.92 -20.31 1.93
C ALA A 214 10.58 -20.41 1.20
N LEU A 215 9.88 -19.29 1.02
CA LEU A 215 8.52 -19.29 0.50
C LEU A 215 8.42 -19.07 -1.02
N LEU A 216 9.30 -18.27 -1.61
CA LEU A 216 9.32 -17.99 -3.04
C LEU A 216 10.46 -18.66 -3.79
N GLY A 217 11.48 -19.14 -3.07
CA GLY A 217 12.67 -19.76 -3.65
C GLY A 217 13.65 -18.77 -4.26
N GLU A 218 14.80 -19.27 -4.66
CA GLU A 218 15.88 -18.47 -5.25
C GLU A 218 15.45 -17.81 -6.57
N GLY A 219 15.89 -16.56 -6.76
CA GLY A 219 15.60 -15.79 -7.96
C GLY A 219 14.10 -15.46 -8.14
N PHE A 220 13.38 -15.23 -7.05
CA PHE A 220 11.98 -14.77 -7.12
C PHE A 220 11.86 -13.44 -7.86
N ASP A 221 10.66 -13.11 -8.34
CA ASP A 221 10.52 -12.13 -9.41
C ASP A 221 10.69 -10.69 -8.96
N LEU A 222 10.09 -10.31 -7.82
CA LEU A 222 10.09 -8.93 -7.36
C LEU A 222 10.17 -8.81 -5.84
N HIS A 223 11.07 -7.96 -5.37
CA HIS A 223 11.16 -7.52 -3.98
C HIS A 223 10.77 -6.06 -3.87
N GLY A 224 9.87 -5.73 -2.93
CA GLY A 224 9.34 -4.40 -2.79
C GLY A 224 9.29 -3.86 -1.37
N GLY A 225 9.28 -2.52 -1.27
CA GLY A 225 9.21 -1.81 -0.01
C GLY A 225 9.13 -0.30 -0.18
N GLY A 226 9.10 0.44 0.92
CA GLY A 226 9.26 1.89 0.90
C GLY A 226 10.68 2.31 0.50
N GLN A 227 10.83 3.52 -0.01
CA GLN A 227 12.14 4.07 -0.39
C GLN A 227 13.12 4.13 0.79
N ASP A 228 12.65 4.21 2.01
CA ASP A 228 13.45 4.17 3.23
C ASP A 228 14.05 2.78 3.51
N LEU A 229 13.51 1.71 2.92
CA LEU A 229 14.05 0.36 3.00
C LEU A 229 15.19 0.10 2.01
N VAL A 230 15.35 0.91 0.95
CA VAL A 230 16.45 0.74 -0.02
C VAL A 230 17.78 0.57 0.69
N PHE A 231 18.03 1.47 1.66
CA PHE A 231 19.21 1.43 2.50
C PHE A 231 18.85 1.80 3.95
N PRO A 232 19.28 1.00 4.95
CA PRO A 232 20.17 -0.14 4.80
C PRO A 232 19.48 -1.50 4.53
N HIS A 233 18.15 -1.63 4.72
CA HIS A 233 17.46 -2.91 4.88
C HIS A 233 17.62 -3.84 3.66
N HIS A 234 17.13 -3.43 2.50
CA HIS A 234 17.17 -4.25 1.28
C HIS A 234 18.60 -4.46 0.75
N GLU A 235 19.48 -3.47 0.89
CA GLU A 235 20.89 -3.65 0.58
C GLU A 235 21.53 -4.74 1.47
N ASN A 236 21.21 -4.76 2.77
CA ASN A 236 21.69 -5.75 3.71
C ASN A 236 21.11 -7.15 3.45
N GLU A 237 19.87 -7.24 3.01
CA GLU A 237 19.27 -8.51 2.59
C GLU A 237 20.00 -9.05 1.33
N ARG A 238 20.14 -8.20 0.32
CA ARG A 238 20.85 -8.54 -0.92
C ARG A 238 22.28 -8.99 -0.63
N ALA A 239 22.98 -8.26 0.24
CA ALA A 239 24.34 -8.59 0.60
C ALA A 239 24.50 -9.99 1.22
N GLN A 240 23.57 -10.40 2.09
CA GLN A 240 23.54 -11.74 2.67
C GLN A 240 23.35 -12.80 1.58
N ALA A 241 22.36 -12.61 0.70
CA ALA A 241 22.10 -13.56 -0.38
C ALA A 241 23.29 -13.69 -1.35
N VAL A 242 23.94 -12.57 -1.71
CA VAL A 242 25.14 -12.55 -2.55
C VAL A 242 26.29 -13.31 -1.88
N ALA A 243 26.54 -13.08 -0.59
CA ALA A 243 27.59 -13.77 0.16
C ALA A 243 27.34 -15.28 0.28
N LEU A 244 26.08 -15.71 0.29
CA LEU A 244 25.65 -17.12 0.26
C LEU A 244 25.74 -17.74 -1.16
N GLY A 245 26.02 -16.93 -2.19
CA GLY A 245 25.99 -17.39 -3.58
C GLY A 245 24.57 -17.72 -4.08
N LYS A 246 23.53 -17.23 -3.42
CA LYS A 246 22.12 -17.51 -3.74
C LYS A 246 21.54 -16.42 -4.64
N PRO A 247 20.96 -16.75 -5.81
CA PRO A 247 20.14 -15.83 -6.55
C PRO A 247 19.01 -15.27 -5.67
N PHE A 248 18.92 -13.94 -5.56
CA PHE A 248 17.90 -13.27 -4.77
C PHE A 248 16.81 -12.64 -5.68
N ALA A 249 16.24 -11.51 -5.31
CA ALA A 249 15.22 -10.86 -6.11
C ALA A 249 15.72 -10.48 -7.51
N ARG A 250 14.95 -10.78 -8.54
CA ARG A 250 15.26 -10.42 -9.94
C ARG A 250 14.99 -8.95 -10.23
N ARG A 251 14.17 -8.30 -9.41
CA ARG A 251 13.79 -6.90 -9.52
C ARG A 251 13.52 -6.30 -8.16
N TRP A 252 13.87 -5.02 -8.02
CA TRP A 252 13.63 -4.22 -6.83
C TRP A 252 12.71 -3.06 -7.14
N MET A 253 11.62 -2.93 -6.38
CA MET A 253 10.65 -1.87 -6.55
C MET A 253 10.45 -1.10 -5.23
N HIS A 254 10.53 0.23 -5.29
CA HIS A 254 10.37 1.07 -4.10
C HIS A 254 9.38 2.21 -4.35
N ASN A 255 8.49 2.41 -3.40
CA ASN A 255 7.55 3.52 -3.45
C ASN A 255 8.07 4.75 -2.69
N GLY A 256 7.68 5.94 -3.19
CA GLY A 256 7.97 7.21 -2.56
C GLY A 256 7.31 7.37 -1.19
N MET A 257 7.85 8.29 -0.40
CA MET A 257 7.42 8.56 0.97
C MET A 257 6.14 9.40 1.03
N VAL A 258 5.50 9.42 2.19
CA VAL A 258 4.51 10.43 2.53
C VAL A 258 5.21 11.57 3.26
N GLU A 259 4.99 12.79 2.81
CA GLU A 259 5.58 14.00 3.37
C GLU A 259 4.52 14.84 4.11
N ALA A 260 4.92 15.53 5.14
CA ALA A 260 4.11 16.56 5.77
C ALA A 260 4.09 17.82 4.89
N ARG A 261 3.17 18.75 5.20
CA ARG A 261 3.05 20.00 4.46
C ARG A 261 4.39 20.74 4.38
N GLY A 262 4.80 21.06 3.15
CA GLY A 262 6.08 21.77 2.89
C GLY A 262 7.30 20.84 2.72
N GLY A 263 7.07 19.53 2.50
CA GLY A 263 8.16 18.58 2.21
C GLY A 263 8.92 18.09 3.44
N GLU A 264 8.40 18.35 4.65
CA GLU A 264 9.01 17.83 5.87
C GLU A 264 8.70 16.33 6.03
N LYS A 265 9.72 15.54 6.36
CA LYS A 265 9.54 14.13 6.68
C LYS A 265 8.67 13.99 7.92
N MET A 266 7.59 13.21 7.82
CA MET A 266 6.82 12.82 8.99
C MET A 266 7.65 11.91 9.89
N SER A 267 7.67 12.21 11.18
CA SER A 267 8.32 11.37 12.19
C SER A 267 7.58 11.43 13.52
N LYS A 268 7.60 10.29 14.25
CA LYS A 268 6.99 10.21 15.61
C LYS A 268 7.64 11.21 16.58
N SER A 269 8.92 11.48 16.42
CA SER A 269 9.66 12.44 17.27
C SER A 269 9.23 13.90 17.08
N LEU A 270 8.63 14.23 15.91
CA LEU A 270 8.08 15.56 15.62
C LEU A 270 6.59 15.65 15.94
N GLY A 271 5.94 14.56 16.34
CA GLY A 271 4.51 14.54 16.67
C GLY A 271 3.58 14.86 15.49
N ASN A 272 4.06 14.74 14.23
CA ASN A 272 3.35 15.07 13.00
C ASN A 272 2.92 13.84 12.19
N VAL A 273 2.85 12.67 12.83
CA VAL A 273 2.42 11.42 12.18
C VAL A 273 0.91 11.26 12.35
N LEU A 274 0.20 11.23 11.22
CA LEU A 274 -1.22 10.89 11.18
C LEU A 274 -1.38 9.37 11.11
N THR A 275 -2.13 8.77 12.05
CA THR A 275 -2.47 7.35 12.00
C THR A 275 -3.54 7.08 10.94
N LEU A 276 -3.65 5.83 10.49
CA LEU A 276 -4.75 5.45 9.57
C LEU A 276 -6.11 5.54 10.27
N SER A 277 -6.19 5.24 11.57
CA SER A 277 -7.42 5.41 12.34
C SER A 277 -7.89 6.87 12.33
N ASP A 278 -6.99 7.83 12.62
CA ASP A 278 -7.32 9.25 12.58
C ASP A 278 -7.78 9.70 11.18
N LEU A 279 -7.17 9.14 10.13
CA LEU A 279 -7.58 9.42 8.74
C LEU A 279 -9.00 8.91 8.46
N PHE A 280 -9.33 7.70 8.91
CA PHE A 280 -10.63 7.08 8.66
C PHE A 280 -11.78 7.76 9.41
N GLU A 281 -11.50 8.36 10.58
CA GLU A 281 -12.46 9.20 11.28
C GLU A 281 -12.76 10.50 10.54
N GLN A 282 -11.81 11.02 9.78
CA GLN A 282 -11.91 12.33 9.12
C GLN A 282 -12.35 12.25 7.66
N SER A 283 -12.21 11.08 7.00
CA SER A 283 -12.42 10.95 5.55
C SER A 283 -12.82 9.54 5.14
N ASP A 284 -13.52 9.42 4.01
CA ASP A 284 -13.75 8.12 3.35
C ASP A 284 -12.39 7.45 3.04
N PRO A 285 -12.13 6.21 3.50
CA PRO A 285 -10.88 5.51 3.25
C PRO A 285 -10.51 5.40 1.75
N ARG A 286 -11.51 5.34 0.86
CA ARG A 286 -11.32 5.33 -0.59
C ARG A 286 -10.69 6.63 -1.11
N ALA A 287 -10.87 7.75 -0.39
CA ALA A 287 -10.24 9.03 -0.76
C ALA A 287 -8.72 8.92 -0.67
N TYR A 288 -8.19 8.22 0.34
CA TYR A 288 -6.77 8.00 0.45
C TYR A 288 -6.23 7.07 -0.66
N ARG A 289 -6.98 6.02 -1.05
CA ARG A 289 -6.65 5.20 -2.22
C ARG A 289 -6.64 6.04 -3.49
N LEU A 290 -7.66 6.87 -3.72
CA LEU A 290 -7.71 7.73 -4.91
C LEU A 290 -6.54 8.73 -4.93
N LEU A 291 -6.22 9.37 -3.80
CA LEU A 291 -5.07 10.25 -3.67
C LEU A 291 -3.76 9.51 -4.01
N ALA A 292 -3.63 8.26 -3.54
CA ALA A 292 -2.49 7.41 -3.88
C ALA A 292 -2.41 7.10 -5.39
N LEU A 293 -3.54 6.86 -6.06
CA LEU A 293 -3.62 6.63 -7.50
C LEU A 293 -3.33 7.88 -8.34
N GLN A 294 -3.64 9.07 -7.81
CA GLN A 294 -3.37 10.35 -8.48
C GLN A 294 -1.90 10.79 -8.41
N SER A 295 -1.07 10.05 -7.69
CA SER A 295 0.35 10.28 -7.59
C SER A 295 1.13 9.06 -8.06
N HIS A 296 2.17 9.27 -8.88
CA HIS A 296 3.02 8.14 -9.30
C HIS A 296 3.64 7.45 -8.08
N TYR A 297 3.68 6.11 -8.08
CA TYR A 297 4.11 5.36 -6.89
C TYR A 297 5.51 5.73 -6.39
N ARG A 298 6.43 6.11 -7.28
CA ARG A 298 7.80 6.53 -6.93
C ARG A 298 7.90 7.97 -6.41
N ALA A 299 6.92 8.82 -6.71
CA ALA A 299 6.90 10.19 -6.23
C ALA A 299 6.47 10.26 -4.76
N PRO A 300 7.01 11.20 -3.97
CA PRO A 300 6.43 11.50 -2.68
C PRO A 300 5.01 12.05 -2.82
N ILE A 301 4.18 11.88 -1.79
CA ILE A 301 2.85 12.48 -1.72
C ILE A 301 2.68 13.32 -0.47
N GLU A 302 1.99 14.45 -0.62
CA GLU A 302 1.48 15.22 0.52
C GLU A 302 0.06 14.79 0.86
N VAL A 303 -0.19 14.50 2.14
CA VAL A 303 -1.52 14.21 2.66
C VAL A 303 -1.95 15.37 3.55
N THR A 304 -2.89 16.17 3.05
CA THR A 304 -3.44 17.35 3.74
C THR A 304 -4.96 17.29 3.73
N ALA A 305 -5.60 18.10 4.57
CA ALA A 305 -7.05 18.24 4.54
C ALA A 305 -7.58 18.66 3.15
N THR A 306 -6.82 19.48 2.43
CA THR A 306 -7.19 19.93 1.07
C THR A 306 -7.10 18.77 0.08
N THR A 307 -5.96 18.03 0.01
CA THR A 307 -5.79 16.92 -0.92
C THR A 307 -6.79 15.78 -0.66
N LEU A 308 -7.14 15.53 0.60
CA LEU A 308 -8.18 14.57 0.96
C LEU A 308 -9.58 15.06 0.54
N SER A 309 -9.90 16.34 0.77
CA SER A 309 -11.19 16.93 0.35
C SER A 309 -11.36 16.89 -1.17
N ASP A 310 -10.31 17.16 -1.93
CA ASP A 310 -10.32 17.06 -3.39
C ASP A 310 -10.55 15.61 -3.85
N ALA A 311 -9.91 14.64 -3.19
CA ALA A 311 -10.12 13.22 -3.46
C ALA A 311 -11.56 12.77 -3.12
N VAL A 312 -12.15 13.23 -2.00
CA VAL A 312 -13.56 12.98 -1.65
C VAL A 312 -14.49 13.53 -2.72
N SER A 313 -14.22 14.76 -3.18
CA SER A 313 -15.01 15.39 -4.25
C SER A 313 -14.91 14.62 -5.57
N ALA A 314 -13.74 14.07 -5.88
CA ALA A 314 -13.54 13.24 -7.04
C ALA A 314 -14.26 11.89 -6.93
N LEU A 315 -14.25 11.24 -5.76
CA LEU A 315 -15.05 10.04 -5.47
C LEU A 315 -16.54 10.29 -5.67
N GLY A 316 -17.04 11.44 -5.21
CA GLY A 316 -18.44 11.81 -5.42
C GLY A 316 -18.88 11.82 -6.88
N ARG A 317 -17.96 12.17 -7.81
CA ARG A 317 -18.22 12.07 -9.27
C ARG A 317 -18.32 10.62 -9.77
N LEU A 318 -17.48 9.74 -9.24
CA LEU A 318 -17.50 8.31 -9.56
C LEU A 318 -18.79 7.65 -9.03
N ASP A 319 -19.11 7.92 -7.76
CA ASP A 319 -20.32 7.40 -7.11
C ASP A 319 -21.61 7.90 -7.81
N ALA A 320 -21.65 9.19 -8.17
CA ALA A 320 -22.77 9.76 -8.92
C ALA A 320 -22.94 9.11 -10.32
N LEU A 321 -21.83 8.82 -11.03
CA LEU A 321 -21.91 8.13 -12.31
C LEU A 321 -22.47 6.72 -12.17
N SER A 322 -22.02 5.97 -11.16
CA SER A 322 -22.54 4.64 -10.83
C SER A 322 -24.04 4.69 -10.54
N GLY A 323 -24.49 5.69 -9.78
CA GLY A 323 -25.92 5.93 -9.50
C GLY A 323 -26.73 6.21 -10.77
N ARG A 324 -26.21 7.03 -11.69
CA ARG A 324 -26.88 7.32 -12.98
C ARG A 324 -27.08 6.06 -13.83
N LEU A 325 -26.08 5.15 -13.83
CA LEU A 325 -26.18 3.87 -14.53
C LEU A 325 -27.28 2.99 -13.93
N ALA A 326 -27.34 2.92 -12.60
CA ALA A 326 -28.38 2.17 -11.89
C ALA A 326 -29.80 2.74 -12.15
N GLU A 327 -29.98 4.06 -12.11
CA GLU A 327 -31.24 4.74 -12.43
C GLU A 327 -31.70 4.49 -13.89
N ALA A 328 -30.75 4.34 -14.83
CA ALA A 328 -31.04 4.03 -16.23
C ALA A 328 -31.49 2.57 -16.47
N GLY A 329 -31.67 1.77 -15.41
CA GLY A 329 -32.14 0.40 -15.50
C GLY A 329 -31.09 -0.61 -15.98
N GLY A 330 -29.79 -0.28 -15.85
CA GLY A 330 -28.72 -1.16 -16.26
C GLY A 330 -28.86 -1.59 -17.71
N VAL A 331 -28.82 -0.63 -18.66
CA VAL A 331 -28.93 -0.92 -20.12
C VAL A 331 -28.07 -2.14 -20.45
N ASP A 332 -28.64 -3.07 -21.20
CA ASP A 332 -28.12 -4.42 -21.55
C ASP A 332 -26.83 -4.38 -22.40
N SER A 333 -25.74 -3.82 -21.86
CA SER A 333 -24.40 -3.94 -22.41
C SER A 333 -23.54 -4.62 -21.34
N GLU A 334 -23.19 -5.87 -21.53
CA GLU A 334 -22.37 -6.64 -20.59
C GLU A 334 -20.89 -6.19 -20.57
N ARG A 335 -20.47 -5.34 -21.52
CA ARG A 335 -19.07 -4.97 -21.71
C ARG A 335 -18.85 -3.48 -21.52
N GLY A 336 -17.72 -3.15 -20.86
CA GLY A 336 -17.20 -1.79 -20.79
C GLY A 336 -16.64 -1.31 -22.13
N ASP A 337 -16.46 0.01 -22.25
CA ASP A 337 -15.88 0.66 -23.43
C ASP A 337 -14.43 0.20 -23.64
N PRO A 338 -14.10 -0.44 -24.80
CA PRO A 338 -12.77 -0.97 -25.06
C PRO A 338 -11.71 0.13 -25.18
N GLU A 339 -12.05 1.33 -25.68
CA GLU A 339 -11.09 2.42 -25.82
C GLU A 339 -10.65 2.92 -24.44
N VAL A 340 -11.59 3.03 -23.49
CA VAL A 340 -11.28 3.41 -22.11
C VAL A 340 -10.38 2.37 -21.46
N ARG A 341 -10.71 1.08 -21.62
CA ARG A 341 -9.91 -0.02 -21.06
C ARG A 341 -8.50 -0.06 -21.66
N ASP A 342 -8.40 0.00 -23.00
CA ASP A 342 -7.11 -0.15 -23.68
C ASP A 342 -6.19 1.04 -23.34
N ALA A 343 -6.72 2.27 -23.28
CA ALA A 343 -5.97 3.44 -22.85
C ALA A 343 -5.55 3.38 -21.37
N PHE A 344 -6.41 2.85 -20.48
CA PHE A 344 -6.07 2.59 -19.09
C PHE A 344 -4.92 1.57 -18.97
N VAL A 345 -5.02 0.44 -19.67
CA VAL A 345 -4.01 -0.62 -19.65
C VAL A 345 -2.66 -0.11 -20.19
N GLU A 346 -2.66 0.68 -21.25
CA GLU A 346 -1.44 1.30 -21.80
C GLU A 346 -0.71 2.12 -20.74
N ARG A 347 -1.41 2.97 -19.99
CA ARG A 347 -0.84 3.76 -18.91
C ARG A 347 -0.31 2.88 -17.78
N MET A 348 -1.12 1.93 -17.33
CA MET A 348 -0.72 1.02 -16.25
C MET A 348 0.49 0.16 -16.62
N GLN A 349 0.67 -0.18 -17.89
CA GLN A 349 1.83 -0.92 -18.40
C GLN A 349 3.13 -0.10 -18.43
N ASP A 350 3.04 1.21 -18.39
CA ASP A 350 4.20 2.12 -18.33
C ASP A 350 4.51 2.53 -16.90
N ASP A 351 5.21 1.65 -16.19
CA ASP A 351 5.71 1.87 -14.81
C ASP A 351 4.59 2.22 -13.80
N LEU A 352 3.39 1.59 -13.96
CA LEU A 352 2.20 1.89 -13.17
C LEU A 352 1.87 3.39 -13.17
N ASP A 353 1.77 4.00 -14.35
CA ASP A 353 1.33 5.41 -14.48
C ASP A 353 -0.14 5.57 -14.05
N THR A 354 -0.38 5.37 -12.75
CA THR A 354 -1.71 5.53 -12.14
C THR A 354 -2.25 6.96 -12.27
N PRO A 355 -1.43 8.04 -12.22
CA PRO A 355 -1.92 9.39 -12.52
C PRO A 355 -2.48 9.53 -13.93
N GLY A 356 -1.76 9.04 -14.95
CA GLY A 356 -2.22 9.04 -16.33
C GLY A 356 -3.47 8.17 -16.52
N ALA A 357 -3.50 7.00 -15.91
CA ALA A 357 -4.66 6.10 -15.93
C ALA A 357 -5.89 6.76 -15.29
N THR A 358 -5.76 7.36 -14.10
CA THR A 358 -6.88 8.05 -13.44
C THR A 358 -7.39 9.26 -14.24
N ALA A 359 -6.50 10.00 -14.89
CA ALA A 359 -6.90 11.11 -15.75
C ALA A 359 -7.79 10.64 -16.92
N ILE A 360 -7.46 9.53 -17.57
CA ILE A 360 -8.29 8.89 -18.62
C ILE A 360 -9.66 8.51 -18.07
N LEU A 361 -9.71 7.91 -16.86
CA LEU A 361 -10.97 7.49 -16.26
C LEU A 361 -11.85 8.68 -15.89
N PHE A 362 -11.29 9.77 -15.37
CA PHE A 362 -12.07 10.98 -15.08
C PHE A 362 -12.54 11.70 -16.36
N ASP A 363 -11.78 11.64 -17.46
CA ASP A 363 -12.29 12.08 -18.76
C ASP A 363 -13.45 11.22 -19.25
N ALA A 364 -13.34 9.90 -19.11
CA ALA A 364 -14.42 8.97 -19.46
C ALA A 364 -15.68 9.20 -18.61
N ILE A 365 -15.55 9.52 -17.30
CA ILE A 365 -16.68 9.95 -16.44
C ILE A 365 -17.39 11.18 -17.05
N ARG A 366 -16.62 12.18 -17.50
CA ARG A 366 -17.19 13.38 -18.14
C ARG A 366 -17.92 13.03 -19.42
N ARG A 367 -17.32 12.20 -20.31
CA ARG A 367 -17.94 11.72 -21.56
C ARG A 367 -19.22 10.93 -21.30
N ALA A 368 -19.23 10.05 -20.29
CA ALA A 368 -20.41 9.29 -19.89
C ALA A 368 -21.55 10.20 -19.44
N ASN A 369 -21.26 11.23 -18.64
CA ASN A 369 -22.27 12.20 -18.22
C ASN A 369 -22.84 12.97 -19.40
N VAL A 370 -22.04 13.40 -20.37
CA VAL A 370 -22.50 14.04 -21.60
C VAL A 370 -23.45 13.11 -22.39
N ALA A 371 -23.10 11.83 -22.53
CA ALA A 371 -23.95 10.84 -23.21
C ALA A 371 -25.30 10.61 -22.48
N PHE A 372 -25.27 10.56 -21.12
CA PHE A 372 -26.51 10.52 -20.34
C PHE A 372 -27.40 11.76 -20.57
N ASP A 373 -26.81 12.94 -20.60
CA ASP A 373 -27.54 14.20 -20.80
C ASP A 373 -28.10 14.29 -22.23
N ALA A 374 -27.40 13.70 -23.24
CA ALA A 374 -27.86 13.57 -24.60
C ALA A 374 -28.88 12.43 -24.79
N ARG A 375 -29.23 11.67 -23.75
CA ARG A 375 -30.09 10.48 -23.79
C ARG A 375 -29.57 9.33 -24.67
N GLU A 376 -28.24 9.26 -24.82
CA GLU A 376 -27.54 8.17 -25.52
C GLU A 376 -27.24 7.04 -24.52
N ALA A 377 -28.31 6.43 -23.96
CA ALA A 377 -28.21 5.50 -22.85
C ALA A 377 -27.24 4.31 -23.10
N PRO A 378 -27.20 3.65 -24.28
CA PRO A 378 -26.22 2.58 -24.55
C PRO A 378 -24.77 3.07 -24.43
N ARG A 379 -24.44 4.22 -25.05
CA ARG A 379 -23.09 4.79 -25.03
C ARG A 379 -22.68 5.23 -23.61
N ALA A 380 -23.58 5.83 -22.87
CA ALA A 380 -23.37 6.21 -21.48
C ALA A 380 -23.07 4.98 -20.60
N ALA A 381 -23.81 3.89 -20.81
CA ALA A 381 -23.62 2.63 -20.08
C ALA A 381 -22.26 1.98 -20.40
N GLU A 382 -21.87 1.88 -21.67
CA GLU A 382 -20.55 1.35 -22.07
C GLU A 382 -19.40 2.11 -21.40
N LEU A 383 -19.40 3.45 -21.51
CA LEU A 383 -18.39 4.31 -20.89
C LEU A 383 -18.35 4.12 -19.38
N THR A 384 -19.52 4.10 -18.72
CA THR A 384 -19.62 3.93 -17.27
C THR A 384 -19.05 2.58 -16.83
N ARG A 385 -19.40 1.48 -17.52
CA ARG A 385 -18.86 0.15 -17.20
C ARG A 385 -17.36 0.08 -17.42
N GLY A 386 -16.82 0.68 -18.48
CA GLY A 386 -15.37 0.76 -18.70
C GLY A 386 -14.66 1.48 -17.56
N VAL A 387 -15.24 2.58 -17.06
CA VAL A 387 -14.72 3.30 -15.88
C VAL A 387 -14.76 2.44 -14.62
N LEU A 388 -15.90 1.79 -14.33
CA LEU A 388 -16.04 0.97 -13.12
C LEU A 388 -15.14 -0.26 -13.15
N GLU A 389 -15.01 -0.92 -14.30
CA GLU A 389 -14.07 -2.04 -14.50
C GLU A 389 -12.63 -1.62 -14.20
N CYS A 390 -12.17 -0.52 -14.81
CA CYS A 390 -10.80 -0.06 -14.66
C CYS A 390 -10.47 0.44 -13.24
N PHE A 391 -11.40 1.16 -12.58
CA PHE A 391 -11.20 1.51 -11.17
C PHE A 391 -11.22 0.28 -10.26
N GLY A 392 -12.08 -0.72 -10.54
CA GLY A 392 -12.07 -2.01 -9.84
C GLY A 392 -10.74 -2.75 -9.98
N ALA A 393 -10.12 -2.70 -11.18
CA ALA A 393 -8.80 -3.29 -11.45
C ALA A 393 -7.65 -2.67 -10.63
N VAL A 394 -7.87 -1.54 -9.95
CA VAL A 394 -6.94 -0.90 -9.00
C VAL A 394 -7.54 -0.77 -7.59
N GLY A 395 -8.62 -1.53 -7.31
CA GLY A 395 -9.23 -1.62 -5.99
C GLY A 395 -10.05 -0.41 -5.57
N LEU A 396 -10.44 0.45 -6.50
CA LEU A 396 -11.31 1.59 -6.21
C LEU A 396 -12.72 1.30 -6.70
N GLU A 397 -13.61 0.93 -5.78
CA GLU A 397 -15.01 0.63 -6.09
C GLU A 397 -15.89 1.87 -5.88
N ALA A 398 -16.82 2.09 -6.81
CA ALA A 398 -17.87 3.07 -6.63
C ALA A 398 -18.84 2.59 -5.53
N LYS A 399 -19.25 3.49 -4.65
CA LYS A 399 -20.44 3.24 -3.83
C LYS A 399 -21.64 3.33 -4.76
N GLY A 400 -22.48 2.28 -4.79
CA GLY A 400 -23.80 2.36 -5.42
C GLY A 400 -24.58 3.56 -4.86
N ALA A 401 -25.58 4.02 -5.57
CA ALA A 401 -26.48 5.03 -5.00
C ALA A 401 -26.91 4.54 -3.62
N ALA A 402 -26.56 5.30 -2.57
CA ALA A 402 -26.97 4.94 -1.23
C ALA A 402 -28.51 4.81 -1.27
N GLU A 403 -29.04 3.67 -0.83
CA GLU A 403 -30.49 3.50 -0.76
C GLU A 403 -31.04 4.67 0.06
N ILE A 404 -31.77 5.52 -0.63
CA ILE A 404 -32.45 6.62 0.06
C ILE A 404 -33.64 5.98 0.77
N PRO A 405 -33.73 6.10 2.11
CA PRO A 405 -34.84 5.49 2.83
C PRO A 405 -36.20 5.92 2.24
N GLU A 406 -37.11 4.97 2.14
CA GLU A 406 -38.43 5.19 1.56
C GLU A 406 -39.15 6.42 2.18
N ALA A 407 -38.95 6.64 3.49
CA ALA A 407 -39.47 7.81 4.19
C ALA A 407 -38.92 9.14 3.61
N VAL A 408 -37.66 9.17 3.17
CA VAL A 408 -37.08 10.40 2.58
C VAL A 408 -37.51 10.55 1.11
N LEU A 409 -37.69 9.47 0.38
CA LEU A 409 -38.27 9.48 -0.97
C LEU A 409 -39.71 9.99 -0.95
N GLU A 410 -40.51 9.58 0.06
CA GLU A 410 -41.88 10.08 0.23
C GLU A 410 -41.92 11.59 0.52
N LEU A 411 -40.95 12.13 1.27
CA LEU A 411 -40.83 13.60 1.42
C LEU A 411 -40.59 14.29 0.07
N GLY A 412 -39.79 13.70 -0.79
CA GLY A 412 -39.58 14.19 -2.17
C GLY A 412 -40.86 14.19 -2.99
N HIS A 413 -41.60 13.07 -2.97
CA HIS A 413 -42.90 12.98 -3.66
C HIS A 413 -43.94 13.97 -3.11
N ARG A 414 -43.97 14.17 -1.81
CA ARG A 414 -44.85 15.18 -1.20
C ARG A 414 -44.43 16.59 -1.64
N ARG A 415 -43.14 16.87 -1.73
CA ARG A 415 -42.64 18.15 -2.23
C ARG A 415 -43.05 18.38 -3.69
N ASP A 416 -43.00 17.39 -4.55
CA ASP A 416 -43.40 17.49 -5.95
C ASP A 416 -44.92 17.77 -6.06
N ARG A 417 -45.76 17.11 -5.22
CA ARG A 417 -47.21 17.40 -5.15
C ARG A 417 -47.47 18.85 -4.75
N ALA A 418 -46.80 19.31 -3.69
CA ALA A 418 -46.95 20.69 -3.23
C ALA A 418 -46.55 21.72 -4.30
N ARG A 419 -45.49 21.46 -5.06
CA ARG A 419 -45.08 22.32 -6.19
C ARG A 419 -46.08 22.31 -7.32
N ALA A 420 -46.65 21.15 -7.66
CA ALA A 420 -47.72 21.05 -8.68
C ALA A 420 -48.95 21.82 -8.29
N GLU A 421 -49.30 21.84 -7.01
CA GLU A 421 -50.41 22.61 -6.42
C GLU A 421 -50.07 24.10 -6.17
N ARG A 422 -48.83 24.52 -6.48
CA ARG A 422 -48.28 25.86 -6.24
C ARG A 422 -48.20 26.26 -4.76
N ASP A 423 -48.21 25.30 -3.86
CA ASP A 423 -47.97 25.52 -2.42
C ASP A 423 -46.42 25.52 -2.18
N PHE A 424 -45.80 26.64 -2.48
CA PHE A 424 -44.37 26.82 -2.34
C PHE A 424 -43.91 26.81 -0.89
N ALA A 425 -44.78 27.24 0.05
CA ALA A 425 -44.42 27.23 1.47
C ALA A 425 -44.23 25.79 2.01
N THR A 426 -45.16 24.89 1.66
CA THR A 426 -45.01 23.45 1.99
C THR A 426 -43.85 22.82 1.26
N ALA A 427 -43.60 23.16 -0.01
CA ALA A 427 -42.48 22.64 -0.78
C ALA A 427 -41.11 23.03 -0.15
N ASP A 428 -40.99 24.28 0.33
CA ASP A 428 -39.75 24.74 0.98
C ASP A 428 -39.58 24.12 2.38
N ALA A 429 -40.64 23.92 3.13
CA ALA A 429 -40.58 23.20 4.41
C ALA A 429 -40.11 21.75 4.25
N LEU A 430 -40.63 21.02 3.25
CA LEU A 430 -40.23 19.66 2.93
C LEU A 430 -38.78 19.60 2.44
N ARG A 431 -38.31 20.60 1.68
CA ARG A 431 -36.92 20.72 1.31
C ARG A 431 -36.00 20.85 2.53
N ALA A 432 -36.39 21.73 3.47
CA ALA A 432 -35.65 21.93 4.71
C ALA A 432 -35.59 20.66 5.56
N GLU A 433 -36.70 19.89 5.61
CA GLU A 433 -36.77 18.61 6.32
C GLU A 433 -35.83 17.58 5.71
N ILE A 434 -35.81 17.44 4.38
CA ILE A 434 -34.90 16.53 3.66
C ILE A 434 -33.43 16.92 3.91
N VAL A 435 -33.13 18.23 3.87
CA VAL A 435 -31.77 18.73 4.14
C VAL A 435 -31.36 18.49 5.60
N ALA A 436 -32.26 18.65 6.56
CA ALA A 436 -32.01 18.36 7.97
C ALA A 436 -31.73 16.87 8.24
N LEU A 437 -32.26 15.97 7.40
CA LEU A 437 -31.96 14.53 7.41
C LEU A 437 -30.61 14.17 6.72
N GLY A 438 -29.85 15.18 6.26
CA GLY A 438 -28.53 14.99 5.65
C GLY A 438 -28.56 14.68 4.15
N TYR A 439 -29.65 15.02 3.44
CA TYR A 439 -29.79 14.82 2.00
C TYR A 439 -29.79 16.15 1.24
N ALA A 440 -29.18 16.15 0.05
CA ALA A 440 -29.26 17.26 -0.89
C ALA A 440 -30.54 17.15 -1.76
N VAL A 441 -31.13 18.29 -2.11
CA VAL A 441 -32.34 18.38 -2.92
C VAL A 441 -32.07 19.19 -4.19
N GLU A 442 -32.19 18.55 -5.35
CA GLU A 442 -32.05 19.16 -6.67
C GLU A 442 -33.40 19.19 -7.40
N ASP A 443 -33.69 20.30 -8.08
CA ASP A 443 -34.86 20.41 -8.96
C ASP A 443 -34.49 19.96 -10.37
N THR A 444 -35.21 18.98 -10.87
CA THR A 444 -35.04 18.45 -12.24
C THR A 444 -36.33 18.66 -13.06
N SER A 445 -36.20 18.48 -14.38
CA SER A 445 -37.39 18.49 -15.28
C SER A 445 -38.40 17.36 -14.99
N SER A 446 -37.99 16.33 -14.26
CA SER A 446 -38.82 15.17 -13.90
C SER A 446 -39.29 15.19 -12.44
N GLY A 447 -38.94 16.21 -11.65
CA GLY A 447 -39.32 16.37 -10.24
C GLY A 447 -38.12 16.59 -9.31
N THR A 448 -38.38 16.39 -8.02
CA THR A 448 -37.39 16.51 -6.93
C THR A 448 -36.44 15.31 -6.99
N ARG A 449 -35.14 15.60 -7.12
CA ARG A 449 -34.09 14.60 -7.00
C ARG A 449 -33.43 14.75 -5.64
N ILE A 450 -33.35 13.64 -4.89
CA ILE A 450 -32.73 13.58 -3.58
C ILE A 450 -31.39 12.85 -3.70
N ARG A 451 -30.36 13.39 -3.08
CA ARG A 451 -29.02 12.77 -2.99
C ARG A 451 -28.53 12.79 -1.56
N ARG A 452 -27.69 11.85 -1.21
CA ARG A 452 -27.02 11.82 0.10
C ARG A 452 -25.77 12.68 0.08
#